data_605d486da1a717045a1701886c6e7d98
#
_entry.id   605d486da1a717045a1701886c6e7d98
#
_cell.length_a   1.000
_cell.length_b   1.000
_cell.length_c   1.000
_cell.angle_alpha   90.00
_cell.angle_beta   90.00
_cell.angle_gamma   90.00
#
_symmetry.space_group_name_H-M   'P 1'
#
loop_
_entity.id
_entity.type
_entity.pdbx_description
1 polymer ?
#
loop_
_entity_poly.entity_id
_entity_poly.type
_entity_poly.pdbx_seq_one_letter_code
_entity_poly.pdbx_strand_id
1 'polypeptide(L)'
;MKKSGVLGLAVLLALAGGTAHAADVYEMEGIVVTATKMAESAEKVPASVSVVTAKEIKDHSYQSVAQALGQETGVYLSPVADGGISLRGFSSSDVLVLVDGQPVNSGWNGSVDWTMIPVENIKKIEVLRGAASSLYGGRATGGVISITTNTHEEGVHGNVTLSYGSNSTTKQVYDVSVRKGKWDIGAGYEKRKTDGWRGYYVDSRVSGSTENIPQFDAGNLPIDGRGRVILGGRGEKAWTSESYHAKLTYHFNDDKSLTYSYLHTDHKYSYEHPFTLIKDASGKSIFYGSVVYPNGKGIDFA
;
A
#
# COMPACT_ATOMS: atom_id res chain seq x y z
N MET A 1 18.07 -22.04 -2.47
CA MET A 1 17.66 -23.03 -3.50
C MET A 1 16.49 -23.84 -2.96
N LYS A 2 15.34 -23.80 -3.64
CA LYS A 2 14.19 -24.73 -3.58
C LYS A 2 13.69 -25.20 -2.20
N LYS A 3 12.91 -24.35 -1.50
CA LYS A 3 12.00 -24.80 -0.43
C LYS A 3 10.58 -24.19 -0.49
N SER A 4 10.26 -23.41 -1.52
CA SER A 4 8.96 -22.73 -1.64
C SER A 4 7.85 -23.54 -2.33
N GLY A 5 8.15 -24.75 -2.83
CA GLY A 5 7.18 -25.57 -3.58
C GLY A 5 6.26 -26.45 -2.72
N VAL A 6 6.58 -26.68 -1.46
CA VAL A 6 5.89 -27.70 -0.65
C VAL A 6 4.70 -27.11 0.13
N LEU A 7 4.72 -25.82 0.46
CA LEU A 7 3.62 -25.20 1.18
C LEU A 7 2.37 -24.99 0.31
N GLY A 8 2.57 -24.74 -1.00
CA GLY A 8 1.44 -24.53 -1.92
C GLY A 8 0.60 -25.78 -2.17
N LEU A 9 1.20 -26.97 -2.06
CA LEU A 9 0.50 -28.23 -2.33
C LEU A 9 -0.35 -28.71 -1.14
N ALA A 10 0.06 -28.37 0.09
CA ALA A 10 -0.68 -28.77 1.29
C ALA A 10 -2.01 -27.99 1.48
N VAL A 11 -2.08 -26.75 0.98
CA VAL A 11 -3.30 -25.92 1.06
C VAL A 11 -4.35 -26.40 0.05
N LEU A 12 -3.93 -26.90 -1.11
CA LEU A 12 -4.86 -27.39 -2.15
C LEU A 12 -5.59 -28.70 -1.78
N LEU A 13 -5.01 -29.53 -0.92
CA LEU A 13 -5.64 -30.80 -0.51
C LEU A 13 -6.70 -30.63 0.59
N ALA A 14 -6.69 -29.51 1.34
CA ALA A 14 -7.68 -29.25 2.38
C ALA A 14 -9.02 -28.69 1.85
N LEU A 15 -9.05 -28.23 0.60
CA LEU A 15 -10.24 -27.60 -0.03
C LEU A 15 -11.20 -28.58 -0.71
N ALA A 16 -10.88 -29.88 -0.76
CA ALA A 16 -11.65 -30.88 -1.53
C ALA A 16 -12.89 -31.44 -0.81
N GLY A 17 -13.26 -30.94 0.36
CA GLY A 17 -14.32 -31.58 1.18
C GLY A 17 -15.44 -30.70 1.74
N GLY A 18 -15.55 -29.44 1.38
CA GLY A 18 -16.57 -28.54 1.96
C GLY A 18 -17.46 -27.89 0.90
N THR A 19 -18.77 -28.13 0.97
CA THR A 19 -19.75 -27.34 0.23
C THR A 19 -19.81 -25.94 0.84
N ALA A 20 -19.26 -24.96 0.12
CA ALA A 20 -19.37 -23.55 0.50
C ALA A 20 -20.84 -23.11 0.38
N HIS A 21 -21.51 -22.87 1.51
CA HIS A 21 -22.74 -22.12 1.56
C HIS A 21 -22.35 -20.65 1.76
N ALA A 22 -22.55 -19.85 0.74
CA ALA A 22 -22.53 -18.40 0.89
C ALA A 22 -23.80 -17.97 1.61
N ALA A 23 -23.68 -17.56 2.85
CA ALA A 23 -24.76 -16.87 3.55
C ALA A 23 -24.59 -15.37 3.24
N ASP A 24 -25.55 -14.80 2.50
CA ASP A 24 -25.71 -13.35 2.39
C ASP A 24 -26.19 -12.80 3.73
N VAL A 25 -25.28 -12.30 4.54
CA VAL A 25 -25.63 -11.53 5.73
C VAL A 25 -25.85 -10.08 5.32
N TYR A 26 -27.10 -9.69 5.18
CA TYR A 26 -27.53 -8.30 5.08
C TYR A 26 -27.50 -7.68 6.48
N GLU A 27 -26.39 -7.13 6.90
CA GLU A 27 -26.36 -6.18 8.03
C GLU A 27 -26.43 -4.74 7.51
N MET A 28 -27.64 -4.24 7.34
CA MET A 28 -27.93 -2.81 7.29
C MET A 28 -28.44 -2.35 8.65
N GLU A 29 -27.58 -2.35 9.67
CA GLU A 29 -27.85 -1.61 10.91
C GLU A 29 -26.55 -0.95 11.40
N GLY A 30 -26.61 0.37 11.48
CA GLY A 30 -25.71 1.26 12.18
C GLY A 30 -24.21 0.98 12.05
N ILE A 31 -23.56 1.64 11.08
CA ILE A 31 -22.08 1.61 10.98
C ILE A 31 -21.50 2.08 12.32
N VAL A 32 -20.92 1.16 13.08
CA VAL A 32 -20.28 1.43 14.36
C VAL A 32 -18.84 1.85 14.14
N VAL A 33 -18.50 3.06 14.57
CA VAL A 33 -17.14 3.62 14.50
C VAL A 33 -16.42 3.30 15.81
N THR A 34 -15.20 2.79 15.68
CA THR A 34 -14.33 2.48 16.82
C THR A 34 -13.06 3.33 16.85
N ALA A 35 -12.82 4.13 15.78
CA ALA A 35 -11.69 5.04 15.70
C ALA A 35 -11.72 6.18 16.74
N THR A 36 -12.83 6.37 17.46
CA THR A 36 -12.96 7.30 18.61
C THR A 36 -12.62 6.64 19.95
N LYS A 37 -12.19 5.38 19.96
CA LYS A 37 -11.99 4.52 21.13
C LYS A 37 -13.28 4.19 21.91
N MET A 38 -14.43 4.60 21.41
CA MET A 38 -15.75 4.19 21.88
C MET A 38 -16.55 3.67 20.70
N ALA A 39 -17.28 2.59 20.91
CA ALA A 39 -18.16 2.04 19.89
C ALA A 39 -19.41 2.92 19.81
N GLU A 40 -19.47 3.79 18.83
CA GLU A 40 -20.61 4.70 18.61
C GLU A 40 -21.08 4.61 17.16
N SER A 41 -22.35 4.90 16.93
CA SER A 41 -22.86 5.06 15.56
C SER A 41 -22.14 6.22 14.88
N ALA A 42 -21.71 6.06 13.62
CA ALA A 42 -21.01 7.07 12.85
C ALA A 42 -21.75 8.42 12.82
N GLU A 43 -23.07 8.40 12.88
CA GLU A 43 -23.93 9.60 12.90
C GLU A 43 -23.84 10.40 14.20
N LYS A 44 -23.44 9.74 15.30
CA LYS A 44 -23.35 10.38 16.64
C LYS A 44 -21.96 10.86 17.00
N VAL A 45 -20.96 10.48 16.21
CA VAL A 45 -19.56 10.89 16.45
C VAL A 45 -19.42 12.37 16.08
N PRO A 46 -19.00 13.26 17.00
CA PRO A 46 -18.81 14.69 16.73
C PRO A 46 -17.49 14.94 15.96
N ALA A 47 -17.23 14.15 14.94
CA ALA A 47 -16.02 14.21 14.12
C ALA A 47 -16.35 13.81 12.68
N SER A 48 -15.55 14.28 11.73
CA SER A 48 -15.69 13.87 10.33
C SER A 48 -15.12 12.46 10.14
N VAL A 49 -15.98 11.47 10.17
CA VAL A 49 -15.62 10.06 9.98
C VAL A 49 -16.27 9.53 8.72
N SER A 50 -15.54 8.72 7.98
CA SER A 50 -16.11 7.83 6.95
C SER A 50 -15.65 6.40 7.18
N VAL A 51 -16.42 5.47 6.66
CA VAL A 51 -16.17 4.04 6.82
C VAL A 51 -16.29 3.37 5.46
N VAL A 52 -15.23 2.68 5.04
CA VAL A 52 -15.24 1.79 3.87
C VAL A 52 -15.42 0.37 4.38
N THR A 53 -16.49 -0.28 3.97
CA THR A 53 -16.86 -1.63 4.40
C THR A 53 -16.24 -2.71 3.51
N ALA A 54 -16.15 -3.95 4.02
CA ALA A 54 -15.76 -5.11 3.21
C ALA A 54 -16.66 -5.27 1.96
N LYS A 55 -17.95 -4.96 2.10
CA LYS A 55 -18.90 -4.99 0.98
C LYS A 55 -18.53 -3.99 -0.10
N GLU A 56 -18.25 -2.74 0.26
CA GLU A 56 -17.81 -1.70 -0.70
C GLU A 56 -16.49 -2.07 -1.36
N ILE A 57 -15.53 -2.61 -0.60
CA ILE A 57 -14.26 -3.10 -1.15
C ILE A 57 -14.52 -4.14 -2.25
N LYS A 58 -15.42 -5.08 -2.00
CA LYS A 58 -15.78 -6.14 -2.94
C LYS A 58 -16.58 -5.60 -4.13
N ASP A 59 -17.60 -4.78 -3.89
CA ASP A 59 -18.48 -4.25 -4.92
C ASP A 59 -17.73 -3.38 -5.94
N HIS A 60 -16.75 -2.60 -5.47
CA HIS A 60 -15.89 -1.78 -6.33
C HIS A 60 -14.64 -2.51 -6.82
N SER A 61 -14.44 -3.78 -6.42
CA SER A 61 -13.28 -4.59 -6.80
C SER A 61 -11.95 -3.93 -6.51
N TYR A 62 -11.82 -3.24 -5.39
CA TYR A 62 -10.57 -2.60 -4.99
C TYR A 62 -9.46 -3.63 -4.79
N GLN A 63 -8.33 -3.41 -5.45
CA GLN A 63 -7.19 -4.33 -5.43
C GLN A 63 -6.19 -4.02 -4.30
N SER A 64 -6.34 -2.89 -3.63
CA SER A 64 -5.47 -2.46 -2.53
C SER A 64 -6.19 -1.50 -1.59
N VAL A 65 -5.70 -1.42 -0.35
CA VAL A 65 -6.14 -0.42 0.63
C VAL A 65 -6.00 0.99 0.09
N ALA A 66 -4.91 1.25 -0.63
CA ALA A 66 -4.66 2.54 -1.25
C ALA A 66 -5.77 2.93 -2.24
N GLN A 67 -6.25 1.98 -3.06
CA GLN A 67 -7.38 2.26 -3.98
C GLN A 67 -8.67 2.57 -3.22
N ALA A 68 -8.99 1.79 -2.19
CA ALA A 68 -10.18 2.04 -1.36
C ALA A 68 -10.13 3.41 -0.70
N LEU A 69 -8.99 3.77 -0.11
CA LEU A 69 -8.80 5.07 0.52
C LEU A 69 -8.78 6.23 -0.46
N GLY A 70 -8.32 6.02 -1.70
CA GLY A 70 -8.26 7.07 -2.73
C GLY A 70 -9.62 7.58 -3.19
N GLN A 71 -10.70 6.89 -2.86
CA GLN A 71 -12.07 7.34 -3.14
C GLN A 71 -12.65 8.17 -1.99
N GLU A 72 -11.96 8.19 -0.85
CA GLU A 72 -12.42 8.90 0.33
C GLU A 72 -12.19 10.41 0.24
N THR A 73 -13.20 11.19 0.58
CA THR A 73 -13.12 12.65 0.54
C THR A 73 -11.98 13.17 1.42
N GLY A 74 -11.12 13.99 0.85
CA GLY A 74 -9.98 14.60 1.53
C GLY A 74 -8.78 13.67 1.74
N VAL A 75 -8.83 12.46 1.19
CA VAL A 75 -7.66 11.57 1.09
C VAL A 75 -6.99 11.80 -0.26
N TYR A 76 -5.71 12.06 -0.26
CA TYR A 76 -4.89 12.15 -1.44
C TYR A 76 -3.80 11.08 -1.37
N LEU A 77 -3.71 10.28 -2.40
CA LEU A 77 -2.64 9.31 -2.57
C LEU A 77 -1.59 9.86 -3.52
N SER A 78 -0.34 9.78 -3.13
CA SER A 78 0.74 10.07 -4.06
C SER A 78 0.71 9.06 -5.21
N PRO A 79 0.84 9.49 -6.47
CA PRO A 79 0.79 8.61 -7.63
C PRO A 79 2.02 7.69 -7.74
N VAL A 80 3.02 7.85 -6.90
CA VAL A 80 4.18 6.95 -6.84
C VAL A 80 3.84 5.70 -6.02
N ALA A 81 4.37 4.54 -6.42
CA ALA A 81 4.01 3.23 -5.88
C ALA A 81 4.16 3.08 -4.35
N ASP A 82 5.13 3.79 -3.76
CA ASP A 82 5.35 3.87 -2.31
C ASP A 82 4.73 5.15 -1.75
N GLY A 83 3.69 5.63 -2.41
CA GLY A 83 3.13 6.95 -2.17
C GLY A 83 2.55 7.11 -0.79
N GLY A 84 2.95 8.18 -0.14
CA GLY A 84 2.36 8.59 1.12
C GLY A 84 0.88 8.93 0.95
N ILE A 85 0.11 8.75 2.00
CA ILE A 85 -1.23 9.29 2.13
C ILE A 85 -1.13 10.72 2.68
N SER A 86 -1.90 11.62 2.11
CA SER A 86 -2.21 12.92 2.69
C SER A 86 -3.68 12.97 3.05
N LEU A 87 -3.98 13.45 4.23
CA LEU A 87 -5.35 13.61 4.72
C LEU A 87 -5.62 15.10 4.96
N ARG A 88 -6.46 15.71 4.13
CA ARG A 88 -6.74 17.15 4.17
C ARG A 88 -5.48 18.03 4.14
N GLY A 89 -4.44 17.60 3.41
CA GLY A 89 -3.18 18.34 3.30
C GLY A 89 -2.13 18.00 4.37
N PHE A 90 -2.49 17.24 5.41
CA PHE A 90 -1.52 16.69 6.35
C PHE A 90 -0.72 15.55 5.71
N SER A 91 0.56 15.48 6.00
CA SER A 91 1.45 14.47 5.44
C SER A 91 1.28 13.09 6.10
N SER A 92 1.87 12.07 5.51
CA SER A 92 1.84 10.70 6.08
C SER A 92 2.38 10.61 7.51
N SER A 93 3.31 11.51 7.88
CA SER A 93 3.87 11.56 9.24
C SER A 93 2.88 12.06 10.29
N ASP A 94 1.85 12.78 9.85
CA ASP A 94 0.83 13.41 10.70
C ASP A 94 -0.47 12.60 10.76
N VAL A 95 -0.54 11.51 9.99
CA VAL A 95 -1.70 10.62 9.92
C VAL A 95 -1.32 9.27 10.53
N LEU A 96 -1.98 8.91 11.62
CA LEU A 96 -1.77 7.62 12.27
C LEU A 96 -2.56 6.53 11.55
N VAL A 97 -1.89 5.45 11.19
CA VAL A 97 -2.52 4.27 10.61
C VAL A 97 -2.44 3.10 11.57
N LEU A 98 -3.59 2.52 11.86
CA LEU A 98 -3.74 1.39 12.77
C LEU A 98 -4.27 0.16 12.01
N VAL A 99 -3.73 -1.00 12.32
CA VAL A 99 -4.29 -2.30 11.95
C VAL A 99 -4.63 -3.06 13.21
N ASP A 100 -5.89 -3.39 13.41
CA ASP A 100 -6.42 -4.00 14.65
C ASP A 100 -5.93 -3.26 15.92
N GLY A 101 -5.88 -1.92 15.85
CA GLY A 101 -5.46 -1.05 16.95
C GLY A 101 -3.94 -0.90 17.11
N GLN A 102 -3.11 -1.57 16.31
CA GLN A 102 -1.66 -1.47 16.36
C GLN A 102 -1.12 -0.49 15.29
N PRO A 103 -0.25 0.46 15.65
CA PRO A 103 0.37 1.37 14.70
C PRO A 103 1.24 0.64 13.69
N VAL A 104 1.06 0.94 12.39
CA VAL A 104 1.86 0.37 11.30
C VAL A 104 2.72 1.41 10.56
N ASN A 105 2.69 2.64 11.01
CA ASN A 105 3.56 3.68 10.47
C ASN A 105 5.03 3.38 10.72
N SER A 106 5.87 3.58 9.72
CA SER A 106 7.33 3.50 9.84
C SER A 106 7.83 4.43 10.95
N GLY A 107 8.71 3.91 11.80
CA GLY A 107 9.35 4.69 12.86
C GLY A 107 10.25 5.81 12.32
N TRP A 108 10.76 5.66 11.10
CA TRP A 108 11.71 6.57 10.46
C TRP A 108 11.02 7.83 9.90
N ASN A 109 10.04 7.67 9.03
CA ASN A 109 9.44 8.77 8.28
C ASN A 109 7.90 8.82 8.34
N GLY A 110 7.28 7.95 9.14
CA GLY A 110 5.83 7.89 9.27
C GLY A 110 5.09 7.28 8.07
N SER A 111 5.79 6.87 7.01
CA SER A 111 5.15 6.23 5.86
C SER A 111 4.53 4.88 6.24
N VAL A 112 3.59 4.43 5.43
CA VAL A 112 2.97 3.12 5.55
C VAL A 112 3.19 2.35 4.26
N ASP A 113 3.68 1.14 4.37
CA ASP A 113 3.69 0.21 3.25
C ASP A 113 2.30 -0.43 3.10
N TRP A 114 1.52 0.08 2.17
CA TRP A 114 0.16 -0.38 1.93
C TRP A 114 0.09 -1.79 1.34
N THR A 115 1.20 -2.34 0.88
CA THR A 115 1.26 -3.71 0.34
C THR A 115 1.24 -4.76 1.44
N MET A 116 1.53 -4.36 2.68
CA MET A 116 1.52 -5.27 3.83
C MET A 116 0.11 -5.65 4.31
N ILE A 117 -0.92 -4.95 3.82
CA ILE A 117 -2.30 -5.14 4.28
C ILE A 117 -3.12 -5.71 3.12
N PRO A 118 -3.38 -7.03 3.08
CA PRO A 118 -4.25 -7.64 2.09
C PRO A 118 -5.67 -7.07 2.18
N VAL A 119 -6.15 -6.51 1.08
CA VAL A 119 -7.47 -5.85 1.07
C VAL A 119 -8.61 -6.86 1.29
N GLU A 120 -8.40 -8.10 0.93
CA GLU A 120 -9.34 -9.20 1.12
C GLU A 120 -9.56 -9.56 2.60
N ASN A 121 -8.60 -9.25 3.45
CA ASN A 121 -8.69 -9.52 4.89
C ASN A 121 -9.25 -8.34 5.70
N ILE A 122 -9.84 -7.35 5.04
CA ILE A 122 -10.37 -6.17 5.70
C ILE A 122 -11.86 -6.29 5.94
N LYS A 123 -12.27 -6.10 7.19
CA LYS A 123 -13.67 -5.96 7.59
C LYS A 123 -14.18 -4.55 7.35
N LYS A 124 -13.40 -3.54 7.76
CA LYS A 124 -13.71 -2.12 7.55
C LYS A 124 -12.45 -1.25 7.66
N ILE A 125 -12.50 -0.10 7.00
CA ILE A 125 -11.54 0.98 7.15
C ILE A 125 -12.29 2.20 7.65
N GLU A 126 -11.87 2.77 8.76
CA GLU A 126 -12.43 3.98 9.35
C GLU A 126 -11.43 5.12 9.13
N VAL A 127 -11.88 6.23 8.56
CA VAL A 127 -11.08 7.43 8.32
C VAL A 127 -11.60 8.55 9.21
N LEU A 128 -10.92 8.80 10.31
CA LEU A 128 -11.18 9.90 11.23
C LEU A 128 -10.37 11.13 10.79
N ARG A 129 -11.03 12.18 10.38
CA ARG A 129 -10.42 13.40 9.86
C ARG A 129 -10.36 14.48 10.92
N GLY A 130 -9.21 15.13 11.03
CA GLY A 130 -8.97 16.19 12.00
C GLY A 130 -8.12 15.71 13.19
N ALA A 131 -7.82 16.66 14.09
CA ALA A 131 -6.92 16.39 15.21
C ALA A 131 -7.48 15.34 16.15
N ALA A 132 -6.81 14.20 16.24
CA ALA A 132 -7.10 13.10 17.17
C ALA A 132 -5.96 12.88 18.19
N SER A 133 -5.07 13.85 18.33
CA SER A 133 -3.87 13.76 19.16
C SER A 133 -4.18 13.53 20.64
N SER A 134 -5.32 14.01 21.12
CA SER A 134 -5.78 13.76 22.49
C SER A 134 -6.05 12.29 22.80
N LEU A 135 -6.43 11.51 21.77
CA LEU A 135 -6.74 10.10 21.91
C LEU A 135 -5.58 9.18 21.50
N TYR A 136 -4.76 9.62 20.54
CA TYR A 136 -3.80 8.78 19.85
C TYR A 136 -2.36 9.31 19.86
N GLY A 137 -2.12 10.49 20.48
CA GLY A 137 -0.79 11.09 20.55
C GLY A 137 -0.39 11.89 19.30
N GLY A 138 0.87 12.36 19.28
CA GLY A 138 1.33 13.37 18.33
C GLY A 138 1.28 13.02 16.86
N ARG A 139 1.24 11.74 16.49
CA ARG A 139 1.13 11.31 15.09
C ARG A 139 -0.29 11.40 14.50
N ALA A 140 -1.28 11.74 15.30
CA ALA A 140 -2.67 11.85 14.87
C ALA A 140 -3.14 13.32 14.75
N THR A 141 -2.25 14.22 14.37
CA THR A 141 -2.58 15.65 14.18
C THR A 141 -3.44 15.90 12.96
N GLY A 142 -3.23 15.14 11.89
CA GLY A 142 -4.02 15.19 10.66
C GLY A 142 -5.24 14.26 10.68
N GLY A 143 -5.19 13.21 11.48
CA GLY A 143 -6.25 12.22 11.59
C GLY A 143 -5.76 10.80 11.87
N VAL A 144 -6.70 9.86 11.83
CA VAL A 144 -6.46 8.43 12.05
C VAL A 144 -7.12 7.62 10.96
N ILE A 145 -6.41 6.65 10.43
CA ILE A 145 -6.96 5.59 9.58
C ILE A 145 -6.90 4.30 10.38
N SER A 146 -8.05 3.76 10.74
CA SER A 146 -8.16 2.52 11.51
C SER A 146 -8.68 1.39 10.62
N ILE A 147 -7.87 0.37 10.44
CA ILE A 147 -8.19 -0.80 9.64
C ILE A 147 -8.49 -1.95 10.60
N THR A 148 -9.69 -2.50 10.49
CA THR A 148 -10.08 -3.69 11.23
C THR A 148 -10.07 -4.86 10.28
N THR A 149 -9.34 -5.92 10.64
CA THR A 149 -9.31 -7.16 9.86
C THR A 149 -10.52 -8.04 10.15
N ASN A 150 -10.78 -8.99 9.26
CA ASN A 150 -11.92 -9.90 9.38
C ASN A 150 -11.85 -10.69 10.69
N THR A 151 -13.03 -10.88 11.27
CA THR A 151 -13.31 -11.93 12.25
C THR A 151 -14.18 -12.98 11.55
N HIS A 152 -13.99 -14.24 11.89
CA HIS A 152 -14.62 -15.32 11.15
C HIS A 152 -15.83 -15.86 11.90
N GLU A 153 -16.81 -16.35 11.16
CA GLU A 153 -17.91 -17.12 11.70
C GLU A 153 -17.45 -18.53 12.11
N GLU A 154 -18.25 -19.23 12.88
CA GLU A 154 -17.95 -20.62 13.28
C GLU A 154 -17.78 -21.50 12.04
N GLY A 155 -16.69 -22.26 11.99
CA GLY A 155 -16.36 -23.13 10.86
C GLY A 155 -14.97 -22.92 10.28
N VAL A 156 -14.75 -23.46 9.10
CA VAL A 156 -13.51 -23.30 8.31
C VAL A 156 -13.83 -22.46 7.10
N HIS A 157 -13.04 -21.41 6.91
CA HIS A 157 -13.19 -20.50 5.79
C HIS A 157 -11.87 -20.42 5.01
N GLY A 158 -11.96 -20.28 3.70
CA GLY A 158 -10.80 -20.11 2.84
C GLY A 158 -11.11 -19.18 1.68
N ASN A 159 -10.13 -18.42 1.28
CA ASN A 159 -10.19 -17.55 0.12
C ASN A 159 -8.95 -17.73 -0.74
N VAL A 160 -9.15 -17.78 -2.06
CA VAL A 160 -8.08 -17.75 -3.05
C VAL A 160 -8.42 -16.69 -4.08
N THR A 161 -7.53 -15.70 -4.20
CA THR A 161 -7.66 -14.65 -5.22
C THR A 161 -6.45 -14.70 -6.15
N LEU A 162 -6.72 -14.81 -7.44
CA LEU A 162 -5.72 -14.75 -8.50
C LEU A 162 -6.10 -13.63 -9.45
N SER A 163 -5.19 -12.70 -9.67
CA SER A 163 -5.43 -11.56 -10.57
C SER A 163 -4.26 -11.37 -11.52
N TYR A 164 -4.58 -10.94 -12.74
CA TYR A 164 -3.62 -10.54 -13.75
C TYR A 164 -4.05 -9.19 -14.35
N GLY A 165 -3.11 -8.28 -14.55
CA GLY A 165 -3.38 -6.94 -15.04
C GLY A 165 -2.27 -6.37 -15.91
N SER A 166 -2.39 -5.09 -16.23
CA SER A 166 -1.41 -4.35 -17.02
C SER A 166 0.00 -4.41 -16.42
N ASN A 167 1.03 -4.21 -17.24
CA ASN A 167 2.44 -4.28 -16.85
C ASN A 167 2.80 -5.62 -16.17
N SER A 168 2.29 -6.74 -16.70
CA SER A 168 2.47 -8.09 -16.15
C SER A 168 2.15 -8.16 -14.65
N THR A 169 1.23 -7.32 -14.18
CA THR A 169 0.87 -7.31 -12.77
C THR A 169 0.15 -8.60 -12.40
N THR A 170 0.68 -9.30 -11.42
CA THR A 170 0.07 -10.51 -10.86
C THR A 170 -0.17 -10.33 -9.37
N LYS A 171 -1.30 -10.84 -8.89
CA LYS A 171 -1.64 -10.92 -7.47
C LYS A 171 -2.11 -12.33 -7.17
N GLN A 172 -1.60 -12.89 -6.10
CA GLN A 172 -1.98 -14.19 -5.56
C GLN A 172 -2.24 -14.02 -4.07
N VAL A 173 -3.43 -14.36 -3.63
CA VAL A 173 -3.82 -14.32 -2.22
C VAL A 173 -4.34 -15.67 -1.81
N TYR A 174 -3.90 -16.16 -0.69
CA TYR A 174 -4.34 -17.41 -0.08
C TYR A 174 -4.59 -17.15 1.40
N ASP A 175 -5.84 -17.27 1.82
CA ASP A 175 -6.26 -17.10 3.21
C ASP A 175 -6.99 -18.34 3.69
N VAL A 176 -6.74 -18.72 4.91
CA VAL A 176 -7.48 -19.77 5.62
C VAL A 176 -7.74 -19.34 7.05
N SER A 177 -8.93 -19.62 7.53
CA SER A 177 -9.28 -19.39 8.92
C SER A 177 -10.17 -20.49 9.47
N VAL A 178 -10.07 -20.66 10.77
CA VAL A 178 -10.87 -21.62 11.53
C VAL A 178 -11.38 -20.95 12.78
N ARG A 179 -12.69 -20.88 12.94
CA ARG A 179 -13.30 -20.52 14.22
C ARG A 179 -14.01 -21.73 14.82
N LYS A 180 -13.66 -22.06 16.06
CA LYS A 180 -14.29 -23.14 16.81
C LYS A 180 -14.44 -22.74 18.28
N GLY A 181 -15.66 -22.52 18.72
CA GLY A 181 -15.98 -22.08 20.08
C GLY A 181 -15.25 -20.77 20.42
N LYS A 182 -14.34 -20.81 21.37
CA LYS A 182 -13.60 -19.62 21.83
C LYS A 182 -12.38 -19.28 21.00
N TRP A 183 -12.01 -20.07 20.01
CA TRP A 183 -10.81 -19.88 19.21
C TRP A 183 -11.17 -19.40 17.81
N ASP A 184 -10.47 -18.35 17.37
CA ASP A 184 -10.47 -17.88 15.98
C ASP A 184 -9.02 -17.79 15.53
N ILE A 185 -8.66 -18.55 14.51
CA ILE A 185 -7.30 -18.70 13.99
C ILE A 185 -7.34 -18.42 12.50
N GLY A 186 -6.56 -17.46 12.04
CA GLY A 186 -6.41 -17.15 10.62
C GLY A 186 -4.95 -17.05 10.21
N ALA A 187 -4.66 -17.42 8.97
CA ALA A 187 -3.36 -17.22 8.37
C ALA A 187 -3.50 -17.01 6.86
N GLY A 188 -2.62 -16.21 6.29
CA GLY A 188 -2.64 -15.96 4.86
C GLY A 188 -1.29 -15.56 4.30
N TYR A 189 -1.26 -15.59 2.98
CA TYR A 189 -0.12 -15.22 2.17
C TYR A 189 -0.60 -14.43 0.96
N GLU A 190 0.06 -13.32 0.69
CA GLU A 190 -0.13 -12.55 -0.53
C GLU A 190 1.19 -12.38 -1.27
N LYS A 191 1.16 -12.57 -2.58
CA LYS A 191 2.25 -12.20 -3.47
C LYS A 191 1.74 -11.29 -4.56
N ARG A 192 2.41 -10.15 -4.71
CA ARG A 192 2.21 -9.23 -5.84
C ARG A 192 3.50 -9.07 -6.61
N LYS A 193 3.38 -9.00 -7.91
CA LYS A 193 4.48 -8.68 -8.81
C LYS A 193 3.97 -7.75 -9.90
N THR A 194 4.77 -6.78 -10.30
CA THR A 194 4.53 -5.96 -11.49
C THR A 194 5.86 -5.60 -12.14
N ASP A 195 5.86 -5.49 -13.46
CA ASP A 195 6.99 -4.93 -14.19
C ASP A 195 7.03 -3.39 -14.08
N GLY A 196 6.00 -2.81 -13.44
CA GLY A 196 5.94 -1.39 -13.16
C GLY A 196 5.58 -0.54 -14.37
N TRP A 197 5.78 0.73 -14.23
CA TRP A 197 5.59 1.70 -15.31
C TRP A 197 6.71 2.71 -15.33
N ARG A 198 6.92 3.28 -16.50
CA ARG A 198 7.93 4.31 -16.73
C ARG A 198 7.45 5.64 -16.13
N GLY A 199 8.02 6.03 -15.00
CA GLY A 199 7.56 7.22 -14.30
C GLY A 199 8.66 8.01 -13.58
N TYR A 200 9.88 7.48 -13.54
CA TYR A 200 10.98 8.11 -12.82
C TYR A 200 11.99 8.69 -13.80
N TYR A 201 11.95 10.02 -13.93
CA TYR A 201 12.90 10.75 -14.74
C TYR A 201 14.05 11.26 -13.87
N VAL A 202 15.26 11.18 -14.41
CA VAL A 202 16.42 11.88 -13.87
C VAL A 202 16.43 13.27 -14.49
N ASP A 203 16.29 14.27 -13.65
CA ASP A 203 16.30 15.67 -14.07
C ASP A 203 17.49 16.43 -13.49
N SER A 204 17.88 17.50 -14.15
CA SER A 204 18.77 18.48 -13.57
C SER A 204 17.97 19.71 -13.15
N ARG A 205 18.16 20.17 -11.92
CA ARG A 205 17.73 21.50 -11.50
C ARG A 205 18.70 22.54 -12.07
N VAL A 206 18.64 22.77 -13.37
CA VAL A 206 19.37 23.88 -13.97
C VAL A 206 18.48 25.10 -13.80
N SER A 207 18.76 25.90 -12.79
CA SER A 207 18.34 27.30 -12.79
C SER A 207 19.26 28.05 -13.70
N GLY A 208 18.94 28.17 -14.98
CA GLY A 208 19.75 28.85 -15.97
C GLY A 208 19.54 28.25 -17.36
N SER A 209 19.98 28.94 -18.39
CA SER A 209 19.83 28.53 -19.77
C SER A 209 20.47 27.16 -20.01
N THR A 210 19.84 26.34 -20.79
CA THR A 210 20.32 25.02 -21.25
C THR A 210 21.57 25.15 -22.15
N GLU A 211 21.94 26.38 -22.56
CA GLU A 211 23.06 26.69 -23.41
C GLU A 211 24.44 26.32 -22.84
N ASN A 212 24.54 26.09 -21.54
CA ASN A 212 25.78 25.78 -20.84
C ASN A 212 25.96 24.29 -20.49
N ILE A 213 25.16 23.39 -21.04
CA ILE A 213 25.36 21.96 -20.85
C ILE A 213 26.33 21.47 -21.93
N PRO A 214 27.62 21.16 -21.60
CA PRO A 214 28.57 20.71 -22.59
C PRO A 214 28.08 19.41 -23.23
N GLN A 215 28.15 19.35 -24.56
CA GLN A 215 27.88 18.15 -25.38
C GLN A 215 26.41 17.76 -25.59
N PHE A 216 25.46 18.62 -25.25
CA PHE A 216 24.05 18.39 -25.62
C PHE A 216 23.65 19.42 -26.69
N ASP A 217 22.88 18.92 -27.63
CA ASP A 217 22.00 19.80 -28.40
C ASP A 217 20.87 20.25 -27.47
N ALA A 218 21.14 21.30 -26.69
CA ALA A 218 20.27 21.80 -25.63
C ALA A 218 18.87 22.19 -26.14
N GLY A 219 18.69 22.42 -27.45
CA GLY A 219 17.40 22.74 -28.05
C GLY A 219 16.42 21.58 -28.12
N ASN A 220 16.89 20.36 -27.92
CA ASN A 220 16.06 19.14 -28.14
C ASN A 220 15.79 18.31 -26.89
N LEU A 221 16.31 18.69 -25.72
CA LEU A 221 15.99 17.95 -24.48
C LEU A 221 14.61 18.32 -23.95
N PRO A 222 13.82 17.33 -23.57
CA PRO A 222 12.49 17.58 -23.03
C PRO A 222 12.58 18.31 -21.69
N ILE A 223 11.63 19.21 -21.47
CA ILE A 223 11.49 19.99 -20.23
C ILE A 223 10.22 19.52 -19.52
N ASP A 224 10.30 19.27 -18.22
CA ASP A 224 9.12 18.93 -17.43
C ASP A 224 8.23 20.15 -17.16
N GLY A 225 7.03 19.90 -16.59
CA GLY A 225 6.08 20.97 -16.26
C GLY A 225 6.56 21.98 -15.20
N ARG A 226 7.79 21.79 -14.65
CA ARG A 226 8.45 22.71 -13.70
C ARG A 226 9.65 23.42 -14.31
N GLY A 227 9.84 23.31 -15.62
CA GLY A 227 10.98 23.92 -16.32
C GLY A 227 12.33 23.21 -16.10
N ARG A 228 12.33 21.96 -15.68
CA ARG A 228 13.55 21.16 -15.48
C ARG A 228 13.86 20.36 -16.72
N VAL A 229 15.13 20.33 -17.10
CA VAL A 229 15.61 19.54 -18.24
C VAL A 229 15.65 18.06 -17.84
N ILE A 230 15.01 17.20 -18.64
CA ILE A 230 15.03 15.75 -18.44
C ILE A 230 16.29 15.19 -19.12
N LEU A 231 17.17 14.58 -18.35
CA LEU A 231 18.42 13.97 -18.79
C LEU A 231 18.27 12.51 -19.20
N GLY A 232 17.25 11.85 -18.66
CA GLY A 232 17.00 10.44 -18.89
C GLY A 232 15.96 9.91 -17.94
N GLY A 233 15.90 8.60 -17.77
CA GLY A 233 14.96 7.96 -16.86
C GLY A 233 15.52 6.65 -16.32
N ARG A 234 15.10 6.31 -15.12
CA ARG A 234 15.43 5.02 -14.47
C ARG A 234 14.71 3.83 -15.11
N GLY A 235 13.76 4.11 -16.02
CA GLY A 235 12.94 3.10 -16.65
C GLY A 235 11.72 2.73 -15.81
N GLU A 236 11.26 1.51 -15.96
CA GLU A 236 10.12 0.97 -15.23
C GLU A 236 10.55 0.56 -13.82
N LYS A 237 9.81 0.98 -12.79
CA LYS A 237 10.01 0.51 -11.42
C LYS A 237 9.26 -0.81 -11.24
N ALA A 238 9.91 -1.89 -11.56
CA ALA A 238 9.41 -3.23 -11.28
C ALA A 238 9.49 -3.52 -9.78
N TRP A 239 8.50 -4.23 -9.22
CA TRP A 239 8.56 -4.62 -7.82
C TRP A 239 7.84 -5.95 -7.57
N THR A 240 8.26 -6.59 -6.49
CA THR A 240 7.62 -7.78 -5.92
C THR A 240 7.44 -7.56 -4.44
N SER A 241 6.24 -7.83 -3.93
CA SER A 241 5.92 -7.85 -2.51
C SER A 241 5.40 -9.23 -2.13
N GLU A 242 5.87 -9.75 -1.01
CA GLU A 242 5.40 -10.99 -0.39
C GLU A 242 5.03 -10.70 1.05
N SER A 243 3.75 -10.90 1.40
CA SER A 243 3.21 -10.62 2.72
C SER A 243 2.67 -11.89 3.36
N TYR A 244 2.96 -12.04 4.64
CA TYR A 244 2.48 -13.14 5.47
C TYR A 244 1.74 -12.56 6.65
N HIS A 245 0.57 -13.07 6.95
CA HIS A 245 -0.14 -12.68 8.17
C HIS A 245 -0.68 -13.91 8.91
N ALA A 246 -0.75 -13.77 10.22
CA ALA A 246 -1.39 -14.75 11.08
C ALA A 246 -2.08 -14.02 12.23
N LYS A 247 -3.24 -14.52 12.63
CA LYS A 247 -4.04 -13.98 13.73
C LYS A 247 -4.57 -15.13 14.57
N LEU A 248 -4.40 -15.02 15.87
CA LEU A 248 -4.92 -15.95 16.86
C LEU A 248 -5.72 -15.15 17.87
N THR A 249 -7.02 -15.42 17.98
CA THR A 249 -7.89 -14.77 18.95
C THR A 249 -8.51 -15.81 19.87
N TYR A 250 -8.46 -15.55 21.16
CA TYR A 250 -9.18 -16.31 22.19
C TYR A 250 -10.25 -15.43 22.82
N HIS A 251 -11.48 -15.84 22.71
CA HIS A 251 -12.65 -15.16 23.30
C HIS A 251 -12.92 -15.72 24.69
N PHE A 252 -12.70 -14.92 25.71
CA PHE A 252 -13.07 -15.29 27.10
C PHE A 252 -14.58 -15.33 27.26
N ASN A 253 -15.24 -14.31 26.71
CA ASN A 253 -16.69 -14.12 26.57
C ASN A 253 -16.97 -13.15 25.41
N ASP A 254 -18.21 -12.71 25.23
CA ASP A 254 -18.62 -11.82 24.14
C ASP A 254 -17.95 -10.45 24.19
N ASP A 255 -17.58 -9.97 25.37
CA ASP A 255 -16.99 -8.64 25.59
C ASP A 255 -15.45 -8.63 25.68
N LYS A 256 -14.84 -9.80 25.90
CA LYS A 256 -13.40 -9.90 26.21
C LYS A 256 -12.73 -10.94 25.34
N SER A 257 -11.69 -10.51 24.67
CA SER A 257 -10.83 -11.38 23.87
C SER A 257 -9.36 -10.99 24.02
N LEU A 258 -8.48 -11.94 23.73
CA LEU A 258 -7.05 -11.74 23.57
C LEU A 258 -6.67 -12.11 22.16
N THR A 259 -6.05 -11.18 21.44
CA THR A 259 -5.60 -11.40 20.08
C THR A 259 -4.08 -11.27 19.99
N TYR A 260 -3.47 -12.23 19.35
CA TYR A 260 -2.09 -12.16 18.87
C TYR A 260 -2.09 -12.08 17.35
N SER A 261 -1.40 -11.09 16.80
CA SER A 261 -1.28 -10.88 15.35
C SER A 261 0.17 -10.86 14.93
N TYR A 262 0.46 -11.47 13.80
CA TYR A 262 1.74 -11.41 13.12
C TYR A 262 1.52 -10.90 11.70
N LEU A 263 2.32 -9.93 11.30
CA LEU A 263 2.32 -9.37 9.96
C LEU A 263 3.76 -9.17 9.52
N HIS A 264 4.11 -9.69 8.37
CA HIS A 264 5.44 -9.56 7.78
C HIS A 264 5.33 -9.31 6.29
N THR A 265 6.15 -8.41 5.76
CA THR A 265 6.20 -8.12 4.32
C THR A 265 7.64 -7.96 3.88
N ASP A 266 7.98 -8.65 2.82
CA ASP A 266 9.18 -8.43 2.02
C ASP A 266 8.81 -7.64 0.77
N HIS A 267 9.46 -6.50 0.57
CA HIS A 267 9.27 -5.66 -0.60
C HIS A 267 10.61 -5.48 -1.32
N LYS A 268 10.65 -5.82 -2.60
CA LYS A 268 11.83 -5.68 -3.46
C LYS A 268 11.44 -4.93 -4.72
N TYR A 269 12.28 -4.00 -5.13
CA TYR A 269 12.09 -3.30 -6.39
C TYR A 269 13.40 -3.21 -7.17
N SER A 270 13.27 -3.08 -8.48
CA SER A 270 14.35 -2.78 -9.43
C SER A 270 13.88 -1.77 -10.45
N TYR A 271 14.83 -1.07 -11.04
CA TYR A 271 14.55 -0.25 -12.21
C TYR A 271 15.00 -1.01 -13.45
N GLU A 272 14.09 -1.17 -14.40
CA GLU A 272 14.30 -1.93 -15.63
C GLU A 272 14.32 -0.98 -16.83
N HIS A 273 15.13 -1.32 -17.85
CA HIS A 273 15.26 -0.54 -19.09
C HIS A 273 15.52 0.96 -18.86
N PRO A 274 16.56 1.34 -18.08
CA PRO A 274 16.92 2.74 -17.95
C PRO A 274 17.33 3.30 -19.31
N PHE A 275 17.03 4.58 -19.53
CA PHE A 275 17.43 5.29 -20.73
C PHE A 275 18.10 6.62 -20.39
N THR A 276 18.98 7.06 -21.27
CA THR A 276 19.63 8.37 -21.18
C THR A 276 19.47 9.14 -22.47
N LEU A 277 19.29 10.44 -22.35
CA LEU A 277 19.28 11.38 -23.45
C LEU A 277 20.66 12.03 -23.64
N ILE A 278 21.60 11.71 -22.72
CA ILE A 278 22.97 12.24 -22.73
C ILE A 278 23.83 11.35 -23.61
N LYS A 279 24.59 12.01 -24.49
CA LYS A 279 25.54 11.36 -25.38
C LYS A 279 26.92 11.99 -25.26
N ASP A 280 27.96 11.22 -25.43
CA ASP A 280 29.33 11.73 -25.56
C ASP A 280 29.56 12.33 -26.97
N ALA A 281 30.73 12.88 -27.16
CA ALA A 281 31.12 13.50 -28.44
C ALA A 281 31.10 12.53 -29.63
N SER A 282 31.10 11.20 -29.38
CA SER A 282 30.97 10.16 -30.39
C SER A 282 29.54 9.77 -30.68
N GLY A 283 28.56 10.31 -29.94
CA GLY A 283 27.15 9.97 -30.01
C GLY A 283 26.74 8.76 -29.19
N LYS A 284 27.64 8.21 -28.37
CA LYS A 284 27.37 7.08 -27.49
C LYS A 284 26.60 7.53 -26.23
N SER A 285 25.60 6.80 -25.86
CA SER A 285 24.79 7.06 -24.66
C SER A 285 25.58 6.86 -23.37
N ILE A 286 25.48 7.84 -22.45
CA ILE A 286 26.11 7.83 -21.13
C ILE A 286 25.04 7.58 -20.10
N PHE A 287 25.14 6.48 -19.31
CA PHE A 287 24.15 6.09 -18.32
C PHE A 287 24.53 6.45 -16.88
N TYR A 288 25.80 6.67 -16.61
CA TYR A 288 26.32 7.04 -15.29
C TYR A 288 27.64 7.79 -15.43
N GLY A 289 27.95 8.57 -14.45
CA GLY A 289 29.15 9.39 -14.40
C GLY A 289 28.82 10.82 -13.95
N SER A 290 29.82 11.67 -14.02
CA SER A 290 29.69 13.08 -13.71
C SER A 290 29.69 13.89 -14.98
N VAL A 291 28.71 14.76 -15.16
CA VAL A 291 28.71 15.82 -16.16
C VAL A 291 29.11 17.10 -15.47
N VAL A 292 30.19 17.71 -15.90
CA VAL A 292 30.66 18.96 -15.35
C VAL A 292 30.13 20.11 -16.21
N TYR A 293 29.41 21.02 -15.60
CA TYR A 293 29.02 22.28 -16.25
C TYR A 293 30.20 23.21 -16.41
N PRO A 294 30.13 24.16 -17.35
CA PRO A 294 31.19 25.20 -17.50
C PRO A 294 31.45 26.02 -16.22
N ASN A 295 30.48 26.07 -15.29
CA ASN A 295 30.62 26.72 -13.99
C ASN A 295 31.29 25.83 -12.93
N GLY A 296 31.77 24.64 -13.29
CA GLY A 296 32.43 23.69 -12.38
C GLY A 296 31.52 22.87 -11.49
N LYS A 297 30.19 23.01 -11.60
CA LYS A 297 29.26 22.17 -10.87
C LYS A 297 29.07 20.83 -11.59
N GLY A 298 29.35 19.74 -10.90
CA GLY A 298 29.08 18.39 -11.37
C GLY A 298 27.66 17.95 -11.06
N ILE A 299 27.08 17.15 -11.95
CA ILE A 299 25.89 16.30 -11.66
C ILE A 299 26.38 14.88 -11.79
N ASP A 300 26.26 14.15 -10.69
CA ASP A 300 26.39 12.71 -10.70
C ASP A 300 25.04 12.09 -11.01
N PHE A 301 25.00 11.20 -11.99
CA PHE A 301 23.83 10.40 -12.29
C PHE A 301 24.21 8.93 -12.38
N ALA A 302 23.37 8.10 -11.76
CA ALA A 302 23.50 6.65 -11.73
C ALA A 302 22.12 6.00 -11.89
#